data_d7f0ca85c09418eaf641da90c0f210c3
#
_entry.id   d7f0ca85c09418eaf641da90c0f210c3
#
_cell.length_a   1.000
_cell.length_b   1.000
_cell.length_c   1.000
_cell.angle_alpha   90.00
_cell.angle_beta   90.00
_cell.angle_gamma   90.00
#
_symmetry.space_group_name_H-M   'P 1'
#
loop_
_entity.id
_entity.type
_entity.pdbx_description
1 polymer ?
#
loop_
_entity_poly.entity_id
_entity_poly.type
_entity_poly.pdbx_seq_one_letter_code
_entity_poly.pdbx_strand_id
1 'polypeptide(L)'
;SMAAQVTLSGGEPVLLGNAPDELNQLEELIRRGLEEDLLVLTGGVSMGKYDLVEVVLRKLGAEFHFDAVAIRPGRPAVFATCQSKFVFGLPGNPVSTMVTFELFVTPAIALLGGAAAPALQFFQARLAEPVKQKTQLTLFLPARLEGQGTDTCVRPLRWQGSGDVAALAGSNCFLVCRRT
;
A
#
# COMPACT_ATOMS: atom_id res chain seq x y z
N SER A 1 -9.89 7.46 1.85
CA SER A 1 -9.66 7.05 0.46
C SER A 1 -8.19 7.17 0.10
N MET A 2 -7.76 6.53 -0.97
CA MET A 2 -6.38 6.61 -1.47
C MET A 2 -6.00 8.06 -1.85
N ALA A 3 -6.89 8.81 -2.49
CA ALA A 3 -6.65 10.22 -2.76
C ALA A 3 -6.30 11.05 -1.52
N ALA A 4 -7.00 10.82 -0.40
CA ALA A 4 -6.67 11.49 0.85
C ALA A 4 -5.27 11.11 1.37
N GLN A 5 -4.83 9.86 1.19
CA GLN A 5 -3.46 9.45 1.56
C GLN A 5 -2.42 10.14 0.68
N VAL A 6 -2.67 10.26 -0.64
CA VAL A 6 -1.80 11.02 -1.56
C VAL A 6 -1.65 12.46 -1.09
N THR A 7 -2.76 13.14 -0.78
CA THR A 7 -2.73 14.53 -0.28
C THR A 7 -1.96 14.64 1.06
N LEU A 8 -2.20 13.73 2.00
CA LEU A 8 -1.50 13.70 3.28
C LEU A 8 0.01 13.42 3.13
N SER A 9 0.40 12.73 2.08
CA SER A 9 1.81 12.46 1.73
C SER A 9 2.48 13.58 0.94
N GLY A 10 1.75 14.69 0.67
CA GLY A 10 2.28 15.85 -0.05
C GLY A 10 2.13 15.79 -1.57
N GLY A 11 1.39 14.82 -2.11
CA GLY A 11 1.07 14.72 -3.52
C GLY A 11 -0.27 15.37 -3.87
N GLU A 12 -0.48 15.65 -5.15
CA GLU A 12 -1.76 16.10 -5.72
C GLU A 12 -2.43 14.92 -6.43
N PRO A 13 -3.60 14.43 -5.95
CA PRO A 13 -4.23 13.27 -6.55
C PRO A 13 -5.05 13.62 -7.79
N VAL A 14 -4.74 12.98 -8.92
CA VAL A 14 -5.56 12.98 -10.14
C VAL A 14 -6.40 11.69 -10.17
N LEU A 15 -7.73 11.83 -10.12
CA LEU A 15 -8.65 10.69 -10.10
C LEU A 15 -9.05 10.30 -11.53
N LEU A 16 -8.61 9.13 -11.97
CA LEU A 16 -8.94 8.60 -13.30
C LEU A 16 -10.25 7.80 -13.34
N GLY A 17 -10.86 7.53 -12.18
CA GLY A 17 -12.09 6.74 -12.05
C GLY A 17 -11.83 5.24 -11.92
N ASN A 18 -12.89 4.46 -12.14
CA ASN A 18 -12.81 3.00 -12.12
C ASN A 18 -12.51 2.49 -13.52
N ALA A 19 -11.51 1.63 -13.63
CA ALA A 19 -11.22 0.94 -14.87
C ALA A 19 -12.25 -0.18 -15.10
N PRO A 20 -12.90 -0.24 -16.27
CA PRO A 20 -13.73 -1.38 -16.65
C PRO A 20 -12.84 -2.59 -16.95
N ASP A 21 -13.43 -3.79 -16.86
CA ASP A 21 -12.78 -5.06 -17.20
C ASP A 21 -12.65 -5.25 -18.75
N GLU A 22 -12.16 -4.18 -19.42
CA GLU A 22 -11.97 -4.15 -20.87
C GLU A 22 -10.58 -3.60 -21.19
N LEU A 23 -9.80 -4.39 -21.93
CA LEU A 23 -8.37 -4.11 -22.21
C LEU A 23 -8.12 -2.73 -22.83
N ASN A 24 -8.93 -2.32 -23.82
CA ASN A 24 -8.68 -1.05 -24.51
C ASN A 24 -8.94 0.17 -23.62
N GLN A 25 -10.02 0.12 -22.84
CA GLN A 25 -10.38 1.20 -21.91
C GLN A 25 -9.39 1.25 -20.73
N LEU A 26 -8.94 0.09 -20.23
CA LEU A 26 -7.91 0.01 -19.21
C LEU A 26 -6.58 0.58 -19.73
N GLU A 27 -6.19 0.24 -20.95
CA GLU A 27 -4.97 0.78 -21.57
C GLU A 27 -5.03 2.30 -21.72
N GLU A 28 -6.15 2.87 -22.13
CA GLU A 28 -6.33 4.31 -22.23
C GLU A 28 -6.19 5.00 -20.85
N LEU A 29 -6.81 4.44 -19.80
CA LEU A 29 -6.69 4.96 -18.44
C LEU A 29 -5.26 4.88 -17.93
N ILE A 30 -4.56 3.77 -18.17
CA ILE A 30 -3.16 3.62 -17.78
C ILE A 30 -2.27 4.63 -18.53
N ARG A 31 -2.48 4.84 -19.83
CA ARG A 31 -1.75 5.86 -20.60
C ARG A 31 -1.93 7.26 -20.04
N ARG A 32 -3.17 7.63 -19.72
CA ARG A 32 -3.46 8.92 -19.06
C ARG A 32 -2.78 9.02 -17.68
N GLY A 33 -2.77 7.94 -16.90
CA GLY A 33 -2.09 7.91 -15.61
C GLY A 33 -0.56 8.00 -15.74
N LEU A 34 0.02 7.56 -16.85
CA LEU A 34 1.45 7.68 -17.13
C LEU A 34 1.86 9.10 -17.59
N GLU A 35 0.92 10.01 -17.83
CA GLU A 35 1.22 11.44 -18.02
C GLU A 35 1.62 12.11 -16.69
N GLU A 36 1.17 11.55 -15.56
CA GLU A 36 1.50 12.03 -14.21
C GLU A 36 2.86 11.50 -13.73
N ASP A 37 3.33 11.95 -12.57
CA ASP A 37 4.63 11.54 -12.02
C ASP A 37 4.62 10.11 -11.47
N LEU A 38 3.47 9.64 -11.00
CA LEU A 38 3.29 8.35 -10.36
C LEU A 38 1.88 7.82 -10.61
N LEU A 39 1.78 6.57 -11.03
CA LEU A 39 0.50 5.86 -11.21
C LEU A 39 0.27 4.88 -10.06
N VAL A 40 -0.90 4.99 -9.41
CA VAL A 40 -1.33 4.02 -8.39
C VAL A 40 -2.64 3.37 -8.81
N LEU A 41 -2.64 2.06 -8.88
CA LEU A 41 -3.78 1.22 -9.21
C LEU A 41 -4.21 0.42 -7.96
N THR A 42 -5.51 0.26 -7.73
CA THR A 42 -6.02 -0.57 -6.63
C THR A 42 -7.02 -1.60 -7.14
N GLY A 43 -6.86 -2.85 -6.69
CA GLY A 43 -7.60 -3.98 -7.25
C GLY A 43 -7.06 -4.38 -8.62
N GLY A 44 -7.48 -5.53 -9.12
CA GLY A 44 -6.98 -6.05 -10.39
C GLY A 44 -5.49 -6.41 -10.42
N VAL A 45 -4.80 -6.43 -9.30
CA VAL A 45 -3.36 -6.72 -9.17
C VAL A 45 -3.10 -8.01 -8.38
N SER A 46 -4.10 -8.88 -8.34
CA SER A 46 -3.96 -10.20 -7.70
C SER A 46 -3.21 -11.14 -8.65
N MET A 47 -2.30 -11.99 -8.14
CA MET A 47 -1.55 -13.02 -8.88
C MET A 47 -2.45 -14.04 -9.62
N GLY A 48 -3.57 -13.61 -10.17
CA GLY A 48 -4.47 -14.39 -10.99
C GLY A 48 -3.98 -14.45 -12.43
N LYS A 49 -4.17 -15.58 -13.08
CA LYS A 49 -3.78 -15.90 -14.47
C LYS A 49 -4.32 -14.94 -15.56
N TYR A 50 -5.08 -13.88 -15.16
CA TYR A 50 -5.78 -12.93 -16.04
C TYR A 50 -5.79 -11.50 -15.48
N ASP A 51 -4.69 -11.06 -14.88
CA ASP A 51 -4.59 -9.67 -14.42
C ASP A 51 -4.41 -8.74 -15.63
N LEU A 52 -5.50 -8.10 -16.04
CA LEU A 52 -5.53 -7.21 -17.21
C LEU A 52 -4.55 -6.04 -17.05
N VAL A 53 -4.33 -5.58 -15.82
CA VAL A 53 -3.40 -4.50 -15.50
C VAL A 53 -1.96 -4.90 -15.86
N GLU A 54 -1.54 -6.10 -15.46
CA GLU A 54 -0.21 -6.60 -15.78
C GLU A 54 -0.02 -6.79 -17.29
N VAL A 55 -1.03 -7.32 -17.99
CA VAL A 55 -1.01 -7.49 -19.45
C VAL A 55 -0.83 -6.15 -20.15
N VAL A 56 -1.58 -5.14 -19.75
CA VAL A 56 -1.50 -3.80 -20.34
C VAL A 56 -0.15 -3.14 -20.03
N LEU A 57 0.30 -3.20 -18.79
CA LEU A 57 1.60 -2.63 -18.39
C LEU A 57 2.76 -3.28 -19.17
N ARG A 58 2.77 -4.62 -19.34
CA ARG A 58 3.76 -5.31 -20.16
C ARG A 58 3.70 -4.88 -21.62
N LYS A 59 2.52 -4.72 -22.20
CA LYS A 59 2.31 -4.20 -23.56
C LYS A 59 2.88 -2.78 -23.72
N LEU A 60 2.82 -1.97 -22.67
CA LEU A 60 3.35 -0.60 -22.64
C LEU A 60 4.86 -0.55 -22.33
N GLY A 61 5.51 -1.70 -22.18
CA GLY A 61 6.94 -1.80 -21.92
C GLY A 61 7.34 -1.61 -20.47
N ALA A 62 6.44 -1.87 -19.52
CA ALA A 62 6.76 -1.78 -18.11
C ALA A 62 7.79 -2.82 -17.67
N GLU A 63 8.76 -2.40 -16.86
CA GLU A 63 9.70 -3.24 -16.15
C GLU A 63 9.18 -3.49 -14.72
N PHE A 64 8.92 -4.75 -14.39
CA PHE A 64 8.44 -5.15 -13.07
C PHE A 64 9.61 -5.44 -12.14
N HIS A 65 9.64 -4.77 -10.99
CA HIS A 65 10.68 -4.95 -9.97
C HIS A 65 10.25 -5.96 -8.91
N PHE A 66 8.98 -5.98 -8.52
CA PHE A 66 8.37 -7.04 -7.73
C PHE A 66 6.85 -7.11 -7.97
N ASP A 67 6.27 -8.28 -7.74
CA ASP A 67 4.84 -8.58 -7.86
C ASP A 67 4.24 -9.15 -6.57
N ALA A 68 5.09 -9.40 -5.58
CA ALA A 68 4.69 -9.85 -4.26
C ALA A 68 5.71 -9.48 -3.20
N VAL A 69 5.24 -9.27 -1.97
CA VAL A 69 6.07 -8.93 -0.80
C VAL A 69 5.73 -9.82 0.39
N ALA A 70 6.70 -10.09 1.25
CA ALA A 70 6.58 -11.02 2.38
C ALA A 70 5.87 -10.37 3.60
N ILE A 71 4.73 -9.72 3.39
CA ILE A 71 3.93 -9.05 4.42
C ILE A 71 2.50 -9.58 4.50
N ARG A 72 1.82 -9.29 5.60
CA ARG A 72 0.40 -9.55 5.79
C ARG A 72 -0.24 -8.45 6.65
N PRO A 73 -1.33 -7.80 6.17
CA PRO A 73 -1.91 -7.90 4.82
C PRO A 73 -1.04 -7.19 3.77
N GLY A 74 -1.34 -7.38 2.49
CA GLY A 74 -0.70 -6.64 1.41
C GLY A 74 0.30 -7.44 0.56
N ARG A 75 0.32 -8.79 0.68
CA ARG A 75 1.24 -9.64 -0.09
C ARG A 75 1.27 -9.37 -1.61
N PRO A 76 0.13 -9.23 -2.33
CA PRO A 76 0.11 -9.00 -3.78
C PRO A 76 0.32 -7.52 -4.12
N ALA A 77 1.38 -6.90 -3.62
CA ALA A 77 1.78 -5.56 -4.02
C ALA A 77 2.74 -5.63 -5.20
N VAL A 78 2.51 -4.80 -6.20
CA VAL A 78 3.29 -4.71 -7.43
C VAL A 78 4.01 -3.38 -7.49
N PHE A 79 5.27 -3.40 -7.91
CA PHE A 79 6.01 -2.20 -8.30
C PHE A 79 6.65 -2.41 -9.66
N ALA A 80 6.44 -1.46 -10.54
CA ALA A 80 7.03 -1.42 -11.87
C ALA A 80 7.46 0.01 -12.22
N THR A 81 8.30 0.12 -13.24
CA THR A 81 8.57 1.37 -13.95
C THR A 81 8.06 1.24 -15.38
N CYS A 82 7.40 2.27 -15.88
CA CYS A 82 6.87 2.34 -17.22
C CYS A 82 7.07 3.75 -17.77
N GLN A 83 7.76 3.90 -18.91
CA GLN A 83 8.06 5.20 -19.53
C GLN A 83 8.69 6.20 -18.54
N SER A 84 9.62 5.73 -17.72
CA SER A 84 10.28 6.50 -16.64
C SER A 84 9.36 6.98 -15.51
N LYS A 85 8.14 6.45 -15.43
CA LYS A 85 7.19 6.71 -14.34
C LYS A 85 7.12 5.54 -13.38
N PHE A 86 6.87 5.82 -12.10
CA PHE A 86 6.62 4.79 -11.10
C PHE A 86 5.18 4.30 -11.19
N VAL A 87 5.00 2.99 -11.14
CA VAL A 87 3.70 2.34 -11.18
C VAL A 87 3.57 1.41 -9.98
N PHE A 88 2.58 1.65 -9.13
CA PHE A 88 2.24 0.78 -8.01
C PHE A 88 0.88 0.13 -8.21
N GLY A 89 0.85 -1.19 -8.14
CA GLY A 89 -0.37 -1.97 -8.05
C GLY A 89 -0.60 -2.41 -6.60
N LEU A 90 -1.67 -1.91 -5.97
CA LEU A 90 -2.00 -2.19 -4.58
C LEU A 90 -3.20 -3.13 -4.48
N PRO A 91 -3.24 -3.99 -3.43
CA PRO A 91 -4.41 -4.83 -3.20
C PRO A 91 -5.70 -4.02 -3.05
N GLY A 92 -6.84 -4.54 -3.51
CA GLY A 92 -8.12 -3.85 -3.39
C GLY A 92 -8.73 -3.83 -1.96
N ASN A 93 -8.29 -4.72 -1.07
CA ASN A 93 -8.78 -4.75 0.32
C ASN A 93 -8.26 -3.56 1.12
N PRO A 94 -9.12 -2.77 1.78
CA PRO A 94 -8.79 -1.48 2.39
C PRO A 94 -7.57 -1.46 3.32
N VAL A 95 -7.48 -2.42 4.24
CA VAL A 95 -6.33 -2.50 5.17
C VAL A 95 -5.04 -2.85 4.42
N SER A 96 -5.12 -3.74 3.42
CA SER A 96 -3.98 -4.08 2.57
C SER A 96 -3.51 -2.88 1.76
N THR A 97 -4.45 -2.15 1.13
CA THR A 97 -4.17 -0.94 0.36
C THR A 97 -3.45 0.09 1.22
N MET A 98 -3.95 0.32 2.45
CA MET A 98 -3.36 1.31 3.35
C MET A 98 -1.95 0.93 3.79
N VAL A 99 -1.74 -0.33 4.18
CA VAL A 99 -0.41 -0.82 4.56
C VAL A 99 0.58 -0.69 3.41
N THR A 100 0.21 -1.13 2.20
CA THR A 100 1.10 -1.08 1.04
C THR A 100 1.31 0.34 0.53
N PHE A 101 0.33 1.22 0.65
CA PHE A 101 0.46 2.63 0.36
C PHE A 101 1.52 3.28 1.27
N GLU A 102 1.39 3.12 2.58
CA GLU A 102 2.34 3.68 3.56
C GLU A 102 3.77 3.14 3.35
N LEU A 103 3.89 1.84 3.01
CA LEU A 103 5.20 1.22 2.83
C LEU A 103 5.91 1.62 1.54
N PHE A 104 5.17 1.84 0.45
CA PHE A 104 5.76 1.98 -0.88
C PHE A 104 5.44 3.31 -1.57
N VAL A 105 4.19 3.76 -1.50
CA VAL A 105 3.75 4.96 -2.23
C VAL A 105 4.14 6.23 -1.49
N THR A 106 3.94 6.28 -0.18
CA THR A 106 4.35 7.44 0.65
C THR A 106 5.84 7.77 0.48
N PRO A 107 6.80 6.82 0.61
CA PRO A 107 8.20 7.15 0.35
C PRO A 107 8.50 7.50 -1.11
N ALA A 108 7.77 6.95 -2.08
CA ALA A 108 7.95 7.31 -3.49
C ALA A 108 7.50 8.76 -3.75
N ILE A 109 6.36 9.18 -3.20
CA ILE A 109 5.90 10.59 -3.27
C ILE A 109 6.95 11.53 -2.64
N ALA A 110 7.48 11.17 -1.48
CA ALA A 110 8.51 11.98 -0.82
C ALA A 110 9.79 12.10 -1.65
N LEU A 111 10.24 11.01 -2.30
CA LEU A 111 11.38 11.03 -3.22
C LEU A 111 11.12 11.92 -4.43
N LEU A 112 9.96 11.83 -5.06
CA LEU A 112 9.56 12.68 -6.18
C LEU A 112 9.47 14.14 -5.77
N GLY A 113 9.06 14.41 -4.51
CA GLY A 113 9.07 15.73 -3.91
C GLY A 113 10.46 16.26 -3.49
N GLY A 114 11.54 15.52 -3.79
CA GLY A 114 12.91 15.94 -3.53
C GLY A 114 13.47 15.55 -2.15
N ALA A 115 12.81 14.68 -1.40
CA ALA A 115 13.36 14.16 -0.14
C ALA A 115 14.59 13.27 -0.41
N ALA A 116 15.71 13.54 0.26
CA ALA A 116 16.97 12.83 -0.01
C ALA A 116 16.95 11.35 0.38
N ALA A 117 16.23 10.97 1.41
CA ALA A 117 16.08 9.59 1.87
C ALA A 117 14.83 9.46 2.74
N PRO A 118 13.64 9.30 2.15
CA PRO A 118 12.43 9.12 2.93
C PRO A 118 12.48 7.75 3.64
N ALA A 119 12.73 7.79 4.93
CA ALA A 119 12.71 6.60 5.76
C ALA A 119 11.33 6.41 6.38
N LEU A 120 10.81 5.20 6.32
CA LEU A 120 9.65 4.82 7.10
C LEU A 120 9.98 4.97 8.60
N GLN A 121 9.13 5.68 9.31
CA GLN A 121 9.33 5.92 10.74
C GLN A 121 8.75 4.78 11.56
N PHE A 122 9.62 4.04 12.24
CA PHE A 122 9.24 3.00 13.19
C PHE A 122 9.58 3.45 14.60
N PHE A 123 8.64 3.25 15.50
CA PHE A 123 8.81 3.51 16.93
C PHE A 123 8.79 2.19 17.70
N GLN A 124 9.55 2.14 18.78
CA GLN A 124 9.42 1.06 19.74
C GLN A 124 8.45 1.46 20.86
N ALA A 125 7.49 0.61 21.16
CA ALA A 125 6.55 0.81 22.23
C ALA A 125 6.31 -0.50 23.00
N ARG A 126 5.95 -0.40 24.28
CA ARG A 126 5.57 -1.56 25.07
C ARG A 126 4.27 -2.16 24.51
N LEU A 127 4.27 -3.47 24.31
CA LEU A 127 3.08 -4.17 23.86
C LEU A 127 2.08 -4.32 25.03
N ALA A 128 0.84 -3.87 24.85
CA ALA A 128 -0.17 -3.91 25.89
C ALA A 128 -0.67 -5.34 26.19
N GLU A 129 -0.69 -6.21 25.18
CA GLU A 129 -1.11 -7.60 25.29
C GLU A 129 -0.36 -8.49 24.28
N PRO A 130 -0.15 -9.79 24.59
CA PRO A 130 0.60 -10.68 23.72
C PRO A 130 -0.07 -10.85 22.34
N VAL A 131 0.73 -10.83 21.27
CA VAL A 131 0.30 -11.13 19.91
C VAL A 131 0.80 -12.51 19.50
N LYS A 132 -0.12 -13.37 19.09
CA LYS A 132 0.22 -14.70 18.55
C LYS A 132 0.49 -14.60 17.06
N GLN A 133 1.73 -14.74 16.66
CA GLN A 133 2.11 -14.81 15.25
C GLN A 133 2.11 -16.28 14.77
N LYS A 134 1.27 -16.56 13.74
CA LYS A 134 1.13 -17.90 13.16
C LYS A 134 1.69 -17.99 11.74
N THR A 135 2.41 -16.99 11.30
CA THR A 135 2.89 -16.90 9.90
C THR A 135 4.35 -16.48 9.86
N GLN A 136 5.04 -16.89 8.80
CA GLN A 136 6.41 -16.47 8.49
C GLN A 136 6.48 -15.10 7.80
N LEU A 137 5.36 -14.42 7.63
CA LEU A 137 5.29 -13.09 7.02
C LEU A 137 5.42 -12.01 8.10
N THR A 138 5.96 -10.85 7.75
CA THR A 138 5.87 -9.66 8.61
C THR A 138 4.42 -9.20 8.67
N LEU A 139 3.88 -9.08 9.90
CA LEU A 139 2.50 -8.64 10.11
C LEU A 139 2.44 -7.14 10.32
N PHE A 140 1.41 -6.52 9.72
CA PHE A 140 1.00 -5.14 9.97
C PHE A 140 -0.43 -5.17 10.50
N LEU A 141 -0.58 -5.02 11.80
CA LEU A 141 -1.87 -5.12 12.47
C LEU A 141 -2.39 -3.74 12.80
N PRO A 142 -3.66 -3.40 12.49
CA PRO A 142 -4.28 -2.18 13.00
C PRO A 142 -4.15 -2.14 14.52
N ALA A 143 -3.65 -1.05 15.04
CA ALA A 143 -3.36 -0.92 16.46
C ALA A 143 -3.60 0.49 16.96
N ARG A 144 -3.61 0.65 18.26
CA ARG A 144 -3.72 1.93 18.94
C ARG A 144 -2.50 2.17 19.80
N LEU A 145 -1.82 3.25 19.54
CA LEU A 145 -0.79 3.80 20.41
C LEU A 145 -1.48 4.65 21.47
N GLU A 146 -1.29 4.31 22.75
CA GLU A 146 -1.93 4.91 23.91
C GLU A 146 -0.86 5.34 24.91
N GLY A 147 -1.21 6.33 25.78
CA GLY A 147 -0.31 6.85 26.80
C GLY A 147 0.54 8.03 26.34
N GLN A 148 1.46 8.46 27.20
CA GLN A 148 2.38 9.55 26.95
C GLN A 148 3.77 9.23 27.54
N GLY A 149 4.81 9.72 26.89
CA GLY A 149 6.19 9.56 27.38
C GLY A 149 6.57 8.09 27.58
N THR A 150 7.08 7.76 28.77
CA THR A 150 7.54 6.41 29.15
C THR A 150 6.42 5.39 29.29
N ASP A 151 5.17 5.83 29.47
CA ASP A 151 3.99 4.97 29.62
C ASP A 151 3.30 4.64 28.30
N THR A 152 3.92 5.01 27.19
CA THR A 152 3.42 4.71 25.85
C THR A 152 3.36 3.21 25.62
N CYS A 153 2.20 2.72 25.23
CA CYS A 153 2.00 1.33 24.85
C CYS A 153 1.20 1.20 23.55
N VAL A 154 1.41 0.09 22.85
CA VAL A 154 0.67 -0.26 21.63
C VAL A 154 -0.27 -1.42 21.91
N ARG A 155 -1.55 -1.22 21.59
CA ARG A 155 -2.61 -2.22 21.72
C ARG A 155 -3.07 -2.65 20.34
N PRO A 156 -2.92 -3.93 19.97
CA PRO A 156 -3.48 -4.45 18.72
C PRO A 156 -5.02 -4.39 18.79
N LEU A 157 -5.65 -3.97 17.71
CA LEU A 157 -7.11 -4.00 17.61
C LEU A 157 -7.58 -5.37 17.14
N ARG A 158 -8.75 -5.81 17.63
CA ARG A 158 -9.44 -6.97 17.06
C ARG A 158 -9.89 -6.60 15.66
N TRP A 159 -9.50 -7.41 14.68
CA TRP A 159 -9.86 -7.19 13.30
C TRP A 159 -10.22 -8.51 12.59
N GLN A 160 -11.11 -8.42 11.61
CA GLN A 160 -11.67 -9.58 10.92
C GLN A 160 -10.96 -9.87 9.57
N GLY A 161 -9.82 -9.22 9.32
CA GLY A 161 -9.03 -9.40 8.11
C GLY A 161 -8.88 -8.12 7.28
N SER A 162 -8.30 -8.25 6.09
CA SER A 162 -7.87 -7.12 5.25
C SER A 162 -8.99 -6.21 4.73
N GLY A 163 -10.24 -6.62 4.86
CA GLY A 163 -11.44 -5.84 4.53
C GLY A 163 -12.04 -5.04 5.70
N ASP A 164 -11.48 -5.16 6.93
CA ASP A 164 -12.07 -4.56 8.13
C ASP A 164 -11.76 -3.05 8.25
N VAL A 165 -12.62 -2.25 7.62
CA VAL A 165 -12.54 -0.79 7.64
C VAL A 165 -12.81 -0.22 9.04
N ALA A 166 -13.65 -0.89 9.84
CA ALA A 166 -13.98 -0.43 11.19
C ALA A 166 -12.77 -0.51 12.12
N ALA A 167 -12.04 -1.62 12.09
CA ALA A 167 -10.79 -1.76 12.83
C ALA A 167 -9.75 -0.73 12.36
N LEU A 168 -9.65 -0.48 11.05
CA LEU A 168 -8.76 0.52 10.49
C LEU A 168 -9.12 1.95 10.97
N ALA A 169 -10.40 2.31 10.96
CA ALA A 169 -10.87 3.60 11.43
C ALA A 169 -10.63 3.83 12.93
N GLY A 170 -10.64 2.75 13.73
CA GLY A 170 -10.33 2.78 15.15
C GLY A 170 -8.82 2.82 15.48
N SER A 171 -7.95 2.59 14.48
CA SER A 171 -6.49 2.59 14.66
C SER A 171 -5.89 3.98 14.49
N ASN A 172 -4.71 4.19 15.09
CA ASN A 172 -3.87 5.36 14.84
C ASN A 172 -2.44 4.97 14.45
N CYS A 173 -2.16 3.67 14.39
CA CYS A 173 -0.87 3.13 13.96
C CYS A 173 -1.03 1.69 13.44
N PHE A 174 0.03 1.16 12.85
CA PHE A 174 0.19 -0.27 12.59
C PHE A 174 1.23 -0.86 13.55
N LEU A 175 0.86 -1.91 14.28
CA LEU A 175 1.80 -2.75 15.01
C LEU A 175 2.53 -3.66 14.03
N VAL A 176 3.86 -3.57 13.99
CA VAL A 176 4.70 -4.39 13.13
C VAL A 176 5.26 -5.57 13.91
N CYS A 177 4.85 -6.78 13.54
CA CYS A 177 5.43 -8.01 14.06
C CYS A 177 6.37 -8.57 12.99
N ARG A 178 7.68 -8.44 13.19
CA ARG A 178 8.68 -8.93 12.24
C ARG A 178 8.73 -10.46 12.23
N ARG A 179 9.13 -11.01 11.11
CA ARG A 179 9.50 -12.42 10.99
C ARG A 179 10.66 -12.70 11.96
N THR A 180 10.51 -13.68 12.83
CA THR A 180 11.57 -14.26 13.66
C THR A 180 12.27 -15.39 12.92
#